data_4c87bf37abb77395cfaad0157bc2516b
#
_entry.id   4c87bf37abb77395cfaad0157bc2516b
#
_cell.length_a   1.000
_cell.length_b   1.000
_cell.length_c   1.000
_cell.angle_alpha   90.00
_cell.angle_beta   90.00
_cell.angle_gamma   90.00
#
_symmetry.space_group_name_H-M   'P 1'
#
loop_
_entity.id
_entity.type
_entity.pdbx_description
1 polymer ?
#
loop_
_entity_poly.entity_id
_entity_poly.type
_entity_poly.pdbx_seq_one_letter_code
_entity_poly.pdbx_strand_id
1 'polypeptide(L)'
;LPNIKNYISAVSPLNGFQHDGKNFKLRGKENNYEVIAKPLSGVRLLNISGTEDPLVPYGGGPSKAIPAKGGKLPFVDAEESIFLWAKNIGYEGKKLGKASKVDGKIEVFSYLDGDVVHFKVNEHGHNATQALREELLLEFLRD
;
A
#
# COMPACT_ATOMS: atom_id res chain seq x y z
N LEU A 1 13.63 14.70 -1.06
CA LEU A 1 13.81 14.99 -2.48
C LEU A 1 12.66 15.91 -2.92
N PRO A 2 12.91 17.21 -3.09
CA PRO A 2 11.81 18.19 -3.19
C PRO A 2 10.96 18.10 -4.46
N ASN A 3 11.33 17.30 -5.44
CA ASN A 3 10.63 17.20 -6.72
C ASN A 3 10.02 15.84 -7.04
N ILE A 4 10.04 14.89 -6.09
CA ILE A 4 9.39 13.60 -6.29
C ILE A 4 7.94 13.72 -5.85
N LYS A 5 7.02 13.54 -6.80
CA LYS A 5 5.58 13.60 -6.56
C LYS A 5 4.90 12.23 -6.61
N ASN A 6 5.44 11.31 -7.39
CA ASN A 6 4.85 9.99 -7.61
C ASN A 6 5.66 8.91 -6.91
N TYR A 7 4.99 8.09 -6.12
CA TYR A 7 5.58 6.94 -5.43
C TYR A 7 4.85 5.67 -5.86
N ILE A 8 5.61 4.63 -6.15
CA ILE A 8 5.07 3.31 -6.46
C ILE A 8 5.62 2.32 -5.44
N SER A 9 4.72 1.69 -4.71
CA SER A 9 5.04 0.63 -3.76
C SER A 9 4.57 -0.71 -4.32
N ALA A 10 5.51 -1.58 -4.62
CA ALA A 10 5.21 -2.91 -5.13
C ALA A 10 5.37 -3.96 -4.05
N VAL A 11 4.33 -4.75 -3.82
CA VAL A 11 4.25 -5.85 -2.85
C VAL A 11 4.71 -5.48 -1.43
N SER A 12 4.51 -4.23 -1.06
CA SER A 12 4.96 -3.66 0.22
C SER A 12 3.90 -2.74 0.84
N PRO A 13 2.80 -3.30 1.34
CA PRO A 13 1.85 -2.54 2.14
C PRO A 13 2.48 -2.14 3.48
N LEU A 14 1.79 -1.30 4.24
CA LEU A 14 2.20 -0.98 5.61
C LEU A 14 2.34 -2.26 6.46
N ASN A 15 3.26 -2.22 7.40
CA ASN A 15 3.37 -3.24 8.43
C ASN A 15 3.00 -2.69 9.81
N GLY A 16 2.84 -3.57 10.79
CA GLY A 16 2.40 -3.19 12.15
C GLY A 16 3.40 -2.34 12.92
N PHE A 17 4.67 -2.23 12.47
CA PHE A 17 5.63 -1.29 13.05
C PHE A 17 5.48 0.11 12.44
N GLN A 18 5.12 0.20 11.17
CA GLN A 18 4.93 1.47 10.47
C GLN A 18 3.59 2.13 10.79
N HIS A 19 2.59 1.35 11.19
CA HIS A 19 1.27 1.86 11.57
C HIS A 19 0.68 1.00 12.69
N ASP A 20 0.27 1.64 13.79
CA ASP A 20 -0.24 0.97 15.00
C ASP A 20 -1.77 0.85 15.07
N GLY A 21 -2.46 1.09 13.95
CA GLY A 21 -3.92 1.17 13.86
C GLY A 21 -4.46 2.59 14.04
N LYS A 22 -3.66 3.50 14.58
CA LYS A 22 -4.04 4.90 14.83
C LYS A 22 -3.06 5.89 14.17
N ASN A 23 -1.77 5.65 14.29
CA ASN A 23 -0.72 6.55 13.86
C ASN A 23 0.30 5.87 12.97
N PHE A 24 0.84 6.62 12.00
CA PHE A 24 2.08 6.26 11.36
C PHE A 24 3.25 6.38 12.33
N LYS A 25 4.22 5.49 12.21
CA LYS A 25 5.39 5.42 13.07
C LYS A 25 6.68 5.53 12.26
N LEU A 26 7.64 6.29 12.78
CA LEU A 26 8.99 6.35 12.23
C LEU A 26 9.89 5.28 12.86
N ARG A 27 10.77 4.75 12.02
CA ARG A 27 11.90 3.96 12.48
C ARG A 27 12.89 4.87 13.21
N GLY A 28 12.98 4.69 14.52
CA GLY A 28 13.94 5.38 15.37
C GLY A 28 15.24 4.60 15.56
N LYS A 29 15.96 4.92 16.64
CA LYS A 29 17.18 4.21 17.02
C LYS A 29 16.89 2.73 17.30
N GLU A 30 17.83 1.84 16.96
CA GLU A 30 17.74 0.40 17.22
C GLU A 30 16.50 -0.27 16.61
N ASN A 31 16.04 0.20 15.46
CA ASN A 31 14.80 -0.26 14.82
C ASN A 31 13.52 -0.11 15.68
N ASN A 32 13.54 0.84 16.58
CA ASN A 32 12.40 1.20 17.38
C ASN A 32 11.42 2.06 16.54
N TYR A 33 10.13 1.77 16.60
CA TYR A 33 9.05 2.49 15.92
C TYR A 33 8.13 3.20 16.92
N GLU A 34 8.70 3.92 17.86
CA GLU A 34 7.95 4.61 18.92
C GLU A 34 7.55 6.03 18.54
N VAL A 35 8.24 6.65 17.59
CA VAL A 35 8.00 8.04 17.21
C VAL A 35 6.83 8.12 16.24
N ILE A 36 5.80 8.90 16.59
CA ILE A 36 4.69 9.19 15.70
C ILE A 36 5.20 10.02 14.52
N ALA A 37 4.85 9.58 13.32
CA ALA A 37 5.18 10.26 12.08
C ALA A 37 3.95 10.93 11.49
N LYS A 38 4.19 12.05 10.81
CA LYS A 38 3.25 12.61 9.85
C LYS A 38 3.88 12.47 8.46
N PRO A 39 3.47 11.47 7.67
CA PRO A 39 4.03 11.27 6.33
C PRO A 39 3.78 12.47 5.41
N LEU A 40 4.55 12.53 4.33
CA LEU A 40 4.41 13.57 3.33
C LEU A 40 2.98 13.64 2.78
N SER A 41 2.50 14.85 2.56
CA SER A 41 1.26 15.15 1.85
C SER A 41 1.59 15.79 0.49
N GLY A 42 0.59 15.92 -0.38
CA GLY A 42 0.81 16.50 -1.72
C GLY A 42 1.60 15.61 -2.67
N VAL A 43 1.62 14.31 -2.41
CA VAL A 43 2.24 13.27 -3.23
C VAL A 43 1.19 12.30 -3.74
N ARG A 44 1.51 11.61 -4.83
CA ARG A 44 0.69 10.55 -5.39
C ARG A 44 1.30 9.20 -5.07
N LEU A 45 0.47 8.24 -4.76
CA LEU A 45 0.90 6.90 -4.35
C LEU A 45 0.13 5.81 -5.11
N LEU A 46 0.87 4.91 -5.73
CA LEU A 46 0.35 3.65 -6.26
C LEU A 46 0.89 2.50 -5.43
N ASN A 47 0.00 1.67 -4.90
CA ASN A 47 0.35 0.38 -4.28
C ASN A 47 -0.08 -0.77 -5.20
N ILE A 48 0.75 -1.80 -5.30
CA ILE A 48 0.49 -2.99 -6.12
C ILE A 48 0.68 -4.22 -5.24
N SER A 49 -0.35 -5.05 -5.11
CA SER A 49 -0.29 -6.26 -4.29
C SER A 49 -0.99 -7.44 -4.95
N GLY A 50 -0.41 -8.62 -4.84
CA GLY A 50 -0.99 -9.87 -5.31
C GLY A 50 -1.83 -10.55 -4.25
N THR A 51 -3.00 -11.08 -4.63
CA THR A 51 -3.92 -11.73 -3.69
C THR A 51 -3.41 -13.06 -3.14
N GLU A 52 -2.45 -13.69 -3.82
CA GLU A 52 -1.87 -14.99 -3.47
C GLU A 52 -0.41 -14.87 -3.02
N ASP A 53 0.01 -13.70 -2.53
CA ASP A 53 1.40 -13.50 -2.09
C ASP A 53 1.71 -14.35 -0.85
N PRO A 54 2.66 -15.29 -0.95
CA PRO A 54 3.01 -16.17 0.17
C PRO A 54 3.90 -15.49 1.23
N LEU A 55 4.53 -14.36 0.90
CA LEU A 55 5.46 -13.65 1.77
C LEU A 55 4.79 -12.48 2.48
N VAL A 56 3.97 -11.74 1.73
CA VAL A 56 3.25 -10.56 2.18
C VAL A 56 1.76 -10.84 2.08
N PRO A 57 1.11 -11.30 3.16
CA PRO A 57 -0.30 -11.70 3.10
C PRO A 57 -1.18 -10.53 2.70
N TYR A 58 -1.95 -10.68 1.62
CA TYR A 58 -2.83 -9.64 1.09
C TYR A 58 -3.81 -9.11 2.14
N GLY A 59 -4.42 -10.01 2.90
CA GLY A 59 -5.36 -9.69 3.99
C GLY A 59 -4.71 -9.23 5.30
N GLY A 60 -3.39 -9.02 5.29
CA GLY A 60 -2.66 -8.65 6.50
C GLY A 60 -2.32 -9.82 7.42
N GLY A 61 -1.74 -9.50 8.56
CA GLY A 61 -1.29 -10.47 9.53
C GLY A 61 0.19 -10.85 9.39
N PRO A 62 0.67 -11.85 10.17
CA PRO A 62 2.08 -12.21 10.19
C PRO A 62 2.51 -12.85 8.87
N SER A 63 3.68 -12.43 8.37
CA SER A 63 4.34 -13.13 7.26
C SER A 63 4.66 -14.57 7.66
N LYS A 64 4.58 -15.49 6.69
CA LYS A 64 5.04 -16.87 6.90
C LYS A 64 6.56 -16.99 6.92
N ALA A 65 7.26 -16.08 6.29
CA ALA A 65 8.71 -16.15 6.06
C ALA A 65 9.52 -15.02 6.68
N ILE A 66 9.04 -13.78 6.61
CA ILE A 66 9.82 -12.59 6.96
C ILE A 66 9.92 -12.45 8.48
N PRO A 67 11.12 -12.54 9.06
CA PRO A 67 11.30 -12.38 10.51
C PRO A 67 11.19 -10.91 10.93
N ALA A 68 10.77 -10.71 12.17
CA ALA A 68 10.76 -9.41 12.81
C ALA A 68 10.94 -9.57 14.32
N LYS A 69 11.15 -8.45 15.02
CA LYS A 69 11.20 -8.43 16.49
C LYS A 69 9.89 -9.00 17.06
N GLY A 70 10.01 -10.02 17.88
CA GLY A 70 8.87 -10.70 18.50
C GLY A 70 8.25 -11.82 17.64
N GLY A 71 8.85 -12.20 16.50
CA GLY A 71 8.38 -13.30 15.66
C GLY A 71 8.48 -13.05 14.17
N LYS A 72 7.34 -13.00 13.50
CA LYS A 72 7.23 -12.70 12.08
C LYS A 72 6.70 -11.29 11.86
N LEU A 73 7.12 -10.67 10.76
CA LEU A 73 6.69 -9.31 10.40
C LEU A 73 5.16 -9.26 10.21
N PRO A 74 4.43 -8.48 11.02
CA PRO A 74 3.00 -8.32 10.86
C PRO A 74 2.70 -7.28 9.79
N PHE A 75 1.87 -7.64 8.80
CA PHE A 75 1.42 -6.72 7.77
C PHE A 75 0.01 -6.18 8.06
N VAL A 76 -0.24 -4.96 7.61
CA VAL A 76 -1.57 -4.39 7.50
C VAL A 76 -2.22 -4.96 6.23
N ASP A 77 -3.52 -5.23 6.26
CA ASP A 77 -4.29 -5.57 5.06
C ASP A 77 -3.98 -4.58 3.92
N ALA A 78 -3.79 -5.06 2.70
CA ALA A 78 -3.34 -4.23 1.58
C ALA A 78 -4.33 -3.11 1.23
N GLU A 79 -5.64 -3.40 1.26
CA GLU A 79 -6.68 -2.39 1.00
C GLU A 79 -6.80 -1.40 2.15
N GLU A 80 -6.65 -1.86 3.40
CA GLU A 80 -6.58 -0.99 4.57
C GLU A 80 -5.36 -0.09 4.53
N SER A 81 -4.20 -0.64 4.16
CA SER A 81 -2.95 0.12 4.04
C SER A 81 -3.11 1.32 3.10
N ILE A 82 -3.68 1.11 1.91
CA ILE A 82 -3.87 2.20 0.96
C ILE A 82 -4.93 3.21 1.43
N PHE A 83 -5.97 2.74 2.12
CA PHE A 83 -6.95 3.63 2.74
C PHE A 83 -6.34 4.54 3.81
N LEU A 84 -5.45 4.01 4.65
CA LEU A 84 -4.73 4.81 5.65
C LEU A 84 -3.85 5.88 4.98
N TRP A 85 -3.19 5.55 3.88
CA TRP A 85 -2.46 6.53 3.09
C TRP A 85 -3.38 7.59 2.46
N ALA A 86 -4.51 7.18 1.91
CA ALA A 86 -5.50 8.12 1.36
C ALA A 86 -5.98 9.11 2.41
N LYS A 87 -6.30 8.63 3.61
CA LYS A 87 -6.68 9.49 4.76
C LYS A 87 -5.57 10.47 5.13
N ASN A 88 -4.32 10.01 5.16
CA ASN A 88 -3.19 10.89 5.47
C ASN A 88 -3.01 12.00 4.42
N ILE A 89 -3.35 11.72 3.15
CA ILE A 89 -3.22 12.67 2.04
C ILE A 89 -4.45 13.59 1.93
N GLY A 90 -5.51 13.34 2.69
CA GLY A 90 -6.67 14.23 2.79
C GLY A 90 -8.02 13.62 2.43
N TYR A 91 -8.10 12.30 2.22
CA TYR A 91 -9.36 11.63 1.97
C TYR A 91 -10.23 11.58 3.24
N GLU A 92 -11.46 12.06 3.16
CA GLU A 92 -12.39 12.12 4.29
C GLU A 92 -13.54 11.11 4.18
N GLY A 93 -13.61 10.38 3.07
CA GLY A 93 -14.65 9.39 2.83
C GLY A 93 -14.44 8.06 3.52
N LYS A 94 -15.31 7.12 3.24
CA LYS A 94 -15.21 5.74 3.73
C LYS A 94 -14.26 4.92 2.88
N LYS A 95 -13.68 3.88 3.47
CA LYS A 95 -12.93 2.87 2.74
C LYS A 95 -13.78 2.28 1.61
N LEU A 96 -13.19 2.18 0.42
CA LEU A 96 -13.85 1.58 -0.74
C LEU A 96 -14.10 0.09 -0.49
N GLY A 97 -15.34 -0.35 -0.63
CA GLY A 97 -15.73 -1.76 -0.49
C GLY A 97 -15.61 -2.56 -1.78
N LYS A 98 -15.42 -1.88 -2.91
CA LYS A 98 -15.24 -2.48 -4.24
C LYS A 98 -14.35 -1.64 -5.12
N ALA A 99 -13.76 -2.27 -6.12
CA ALA A 99 -12.93 -1.59 -7.09
C ALA A 99 -13.70 -0.50 -7.85
N SER A 100 -13.00 0.57 -8.17
CA SER A 100 -13.49 1.66 -9.04
C SER A 100 -13.52 1.23 -10.52
N LYS A 101 -12.61 0.31 -10.88
CA LYS A 101 -12.44 -0.19 -12.25
C LYS A 101 -11.83 -1.61 -12.19
N VAL A 102 -12.15 -2.43 -13.15
CA VAL A 102 -11.56 -3.77 -13.34
C VAL A 102 -10.94 -3.86 -14.72
N ASP A 103 -9.70 -4.29 -14.79
CA ASP A 103 -8.97 -4.55 -16.03
C ASP A 103 -8.32 -5.94 -15.96
N GLY A 104 -8.98 -6.93 -16.55
CA GLY A 104 -8.56 -8.33 -16.45
C GLY A 104 -8.50 -8.80 -15.00
N LYS A 105 -7.33 -9.23 -14.55
CA LYS A 105 -7.08 -9.68 -13.17
C LYS A 105 -6.76 -8.54 -12.20
N ILE A 106 -6.72 -7.30 -12.68
CA ILE A 106 -6.40 -6.14 -11.87
C ILE A 106 -7.68 -5.40 -11.49
N GLU A 107 -7.96 -5.33 -10.20
CA GLU A 107 -8.98 -4.47 -9.62
C GLU A 107 -8.31 -3.18 -9.14
N VAL A 108 -8.80 -2.05 -9.61
CA VAL A 108 -8.26 -0.72 -9.32
C VAL A 108 -9.12 -0.03 -8.26
N PHE A 109 -8.53 0.28 -7.12
CA PHE A 109 -9.15 1.10 -6.07
C PHE A 109 -8.54 2.49 -6.14
N SER A 110 -9.35 3.48 -6.47
CA SER A 110 -8.90 4.86 -6.68
C SER A 110 -9.49 5.80 -5.65
N TYR A 111 -8.63 6.47 -4.91
CA TYR A 111 -8.97 7.55 -3.97
C TYR A 111 -8.44 8.88 -4.49
N LEU A 112 -9.07 9.99 -4.07
CA LEU A 112 -8.61 11.36 -4.37
C LEU A 112 -8.37 11.58 -5.87
N ASP A 113 -9.34 11.17 -6.70
CA ASP A 113 -9.30 11.33 -8.16
C ASP A 113 -8.01 10.77 -8.82
N GLY A 114 -7.52 9.65 -8.28
CA GLY A 114 -6.33 8.96 -8.81
C GLY A 114 -5.01 9.36 -8.16
N ASP A 115 -5.02 10.17 -7.11
CA ASP A 115 -3.78 10.50 -6.39
C ASP A 115 -3.31 9.36 -5.49
N VAL A 116 -4.24 8.55 -4.98
CA VAL A 116 -3.90 7.37 -4.18
C VAL A 116 -4.63 6.16 -4.77
N VAL A 117 -3.86 5.24 -5.33
CA VAL A 117 -4.39 4.12 -6.11
C VAL A 117 -3.83 2.80 -5.59
N HIS A 118 -4.67 1.78 -5.58
CA HIS A 118 -4.28 0.40 -5.28
C HIS A 118 -4.64 -0.52 -6.43
N PHE A 119 -3.66 -1.29 -6.91
CA PHE A 119 -3.86 -2.40 -7.83
C PHE A 119 -3.88 -3.71 -7.05
N LYS A 120 -5.06 -4.29 -6.94
CA LYS A 120 -5.25 -5.65 -6.45
C LYS A 120 -5.11 -6.60 -7.62
N VAL A 121 -4.04 -7.37 -7.64
CA VAL A 121 -3.73 -8.29 -8.73
C VAL A 121 -4.18 -9.68 -8.33
N ASN A 122 -5.32 -10.11 -8.85
CA ASN A 122 -5.89 -11.41 -8.55
C ASN A 122 -5.04 -12.54 -9.13
N GLU A 123 -5.00 -13.67 -8.45
CA GLU A 123 -4.28 -14.88 -8.88
C GLU A 123 -2.77 -14.68 -9.06
N HIS A 124 -2.19 -13.64 -8.46
CA HIS A 124 -0.75 -13.38 -8.47
C HIS A 124 -0.21 -13.27 -7.05
N GLY A 125 1.03 -13.68 -6.89
CA GLY A 125 1.75 -13.61 -5.62
C GLY A 125 2.71 -12.42 -5.55
N HIS A 126 3.91 -12.67 -5.04
CA HIS A 126 4.97 -11.66 -4.89
C HIS A 126 5.47 -11.07 -6.22
N ASN A 127 5.10 -11.69 -7.32
CA ASN A 127 5.38 -11.26 -8.69
C ASN A 127 4.25 -10.43 -9.33
N ALA A 128 3.37 -9.84 -8.52
CA ALA A 128 2.18 -9.10 -8.99
C ALA A 128 2.51 -8.02 -10.04
N THR A 129 3.70 -7.42 -9.98
CA THR A 129 4.15 -6.42 -10.96
C THR A 129 4.28 -6.97 -12.38
N GLN A 130 4.44 -8.27 -12.56
CA GLN A 130 4.52 -8.89 -13.89
C GLN A 130 3.17 -8.88 -14.64
N ALA A 131 2.07 -8.70 -13.92
CA ALA A 131 0.73 -8.61 -14.50
C ALA A 131 0.35 -7.19 -14.92
N LEU A 132 1.21 -6.20 -14.64
CA LEU A 132 0.92 -4.80 -14.95
C LEU A 132 0.85 -4.57 -16.45
N ARG A 133 -0.15 -3.79 -16.83
CA ARG A 133 -0.29 -3.26 -18.17
C ARG A 133 0.21 -1.83 -18.20
N GLU A 134 0.94 -1.51 -19.25
CA GLU A 134 1.54 -0.19 -19.45
C GLU A 134 0.49 0.92 -19.38
N GLU A 135 -0.68 0.70 -19.95
CA GLU A 135 -1.77 1.68 -19.99
C GLU A 135 -2.23 2.09 -18.58
N LEU A 136 -2.37 1.10 -17.66
CA LEU A 136 -2.78 1.40 -16.28
C LEU A 136 -1.70 2.18 -15.54
N LEU A 137 -0.45 1.84 -15.76
CA LEU A 137 0.67 2.56 -15.15
C LEU A 137 0.77 3.99 -15.68
N LEU A 138 0.64 4.17 -17.00
CA LEU A 138 0.66 5.47 -17.63
C LEU A 138 -0.53 6.34 -17.18
N GLU A 139 -1.71 5.74 -16.99
CA GLU A 139 -2.87 6.44 -16.45
C GLU A 139 -2.58 7.02 -15.05
N PHE A 140 -1.91 6.25 -14.18
CA PHE A 140 -1.48 6.74 -12.88
C PHE A 140 -0.41 7.85 -12.99
N LEU A 141 0.54 7.73 -13.90
CA LEU A 141 1.65 8.68 -14.05
C LEU A 141 1.26 9.99 -14.76
N ARG A 142 0.11 10.02 -15.42
CA ARG A 142 -0.39 11.25 -16.06
C ARG A 142 -0.86 12.26 -15.00
N ASP A 143 -0.46 13.49 -15.20
CA ASP A 143 -0.91 14.63 -14.38
C ASP A 143 -2.38 14.99 -14.65
#